data_d9895be0454b5f980c873f2c3d4d14a4
#
_entry.id   d9895be0454b5f980c873f2c3d4d14a4
#
_cell.length_a   1.000
_cell.length_b   1.000
_cell.length_c   1.000
_cell.angle_alpha   90.00
_cell.angle_beta   90.00
_cell.angle_gamma   90.00
#
_symmetry.space_group_name_H-M   'P 1'
#
loop_
_entity.id
_entity.type
_entity.pdbx_description
1 polymer ?
#
loop_
_entity_poly.entity_id
_entity_poly.type
_entity_poly.pdbx_seq_one_letter_code
_entity_poly.pdbx_strand_id
1 'polypeptide(L)'
;MRNLNKRYKRGIMRNLSFYVSLFFLTAVTVLMFLLFSTSVKCEEKYVTDFFERNCVEDGQFRTYLPLTDDNIESLNKEYGVQIEKQLYTDKEEDDYTVRVFKKSHTVDKYEIVDGKDAVNIGEICLSVSFAEANDISIGDGIDLGGSHYTVTGFCERPDYLFIRPTATAVRRVLAWR
;
A
#
# COMPACT_ATOMS: atom_id res chain seq x y z
N MET A 1 8.56 -4.64 64.14
CA MET A 1 8.58 -4.76 62.66
C MET A 1 9.05 -6.13 62.13
N ARG A 2 10.01 -6.82 62.77
CA ARG A 2 10.57 -8.13 62.32
C ARG A 2 9.52 -9.27 62.25
N ASN A 3 8.50 -9.26 63.06
CA ASN A 3 7.46 -10.29 63.10
C ASN A 3 6.35 -10.12 62.02
N LEU A 4 6.10 -8.90 61.57
CA LEU A 4 5.15 -8.62 60.46
C LEU A 4 5.71 -9.19 59.13
N ASN A 5 7.00 -8.97 58.85
CA ASN A 5 7.64 -9.46 57.65
C ASN A 5 7.60 -11.00 57.52
N LYS A 6 7.69 -11.72 58.67
CA LYS A 6 7.58 -13.18 58.70
C LYS A 6 6.16 -13.65 58.34
N ARG A 7 5.13 -12.91 58.77
CA ARG A 7 3.72 -13.25 58.45
C ARG A 7 3.41 -13.03 56.97
N TYR A 8 3.89 -11.93 56.38
CA TYR A 8 3.75 -11.66 54.97
C TYR A 8 4.43 -12.73 54.10
N LYS A 9 5.68 -13.07 54.40
CA LYS A 9 6.40 -14.14 53.70
C LYS A 9 5.64 -15.47 53.73
N ARG A 10 5.12 -15.89 54.91
CA ARG A 10 4.36 -17.12 55.00
C ARG A 10 3.07 -17.06 54.24
N GLY A 11 2.35 -15.92 54.22
CA GLY A 11 1.12 -15.73 53.42
C GLY A 11 1.38 -15.85 51.92
N ILE A 12 2.44 -15.22 51.44
CA ILE A 12 2.84 -15.28 50.02
C ILE A 12 3.25 -16.71 49.63
N MET A 13 4.09 -17.36 50.47
CA MET A 13 4.55 -18.73 50.18
C MET A 13 3.41 -19.75 50.18
N ARG A 14 2.37 -19.56 51.01
CA ARG A 14 1.20 -20.45 51.04
C ARG A 14 0.31 -20.31 49.81
N ASN A 15 0.32 -19.13 49.17
CA ASN A 15 -0.45 -18.84 47.97
C ASN A 15 0.45 -18.56 46.75
N LEU A 16 1.63 -19.14 46.70
CA LEU A 16 2.65 -18.85 45.69
C LEU A 16 2.11 -19.08 44.25
N SER A 17 1.35 -20.15 44.07
CA SER A 17 0.73 -20.50 42.79
C SER A 17 -0.17 -19.36 42.26
N PHE A 18 -0.96 -18.76 43.14
CA PHE A 18 -1.81 -17.62 42.79
C PHE A 18 -0.98 -16.38 42.33
N TYR A 19 0.06 -16.04 43.07
CA TYR A 19 0.90 -14.88 42.72
C TYR A 19 1.71 -15.12 41.45
N VAL A 20 2.18 -16.34 41.25
CA VAL A 20 2.89 -16.72 40.02
C VAL A 20 1.94 -16.66 38.81
N SER A 21 0.72 -17.19 38.92
CA SER A 21 -0.29 -17.10 37.85
C SER A 21 -0.66 -15.66 37.53
N LEU A 22 -0.85 -14.84 38.56
CA LEU A 22 -1.15 -13.41 38.37
C LEU A 22 0.00 -12.67 37.68
N PHE A 23 1.25 -12.98 38.05
CA PHE A 23 2.44 -12.41 37.40
C PHE A 23 2.49 -12.77 35.92
N PHE A 24 2.30 -14.05 35.59
CA PHE A 24 2.29 -14.47 34.18
C PHE A 24 1.14 -13.86 33.40
N LEU A 25 -0.04 -13.78 33.97
CA LEU A 25 -1.21 -13.15 33.34
C LEU A 25 -0.92 -11.67 33.03
N THR A 26 -0.42 -10.93 34.00
CA THR A 26 -0.08 -9.52 33.78
C THR A 26 1.05 -9.34 32.78
N ALA A 27 2.08 -10.19 32.83
CA ALA A 27 3.19 -10.15 31.89
C ALA A 27 2.75 -10.41 30.43
N VAL A 28 1.88 -11.40 30.24
CA VAL A 28 1.29 -11.68 28.89
C VAL A 28 0.44 -10.52 28.42
N THR A 29 -0.38 -9.92 29.30
CA THR A 29 -1.23 -8.79 28.93
C THR A 29 -0.39 -7.57 28.49
N VAL A 30 0.66 -7.26 29.25
CA VAL A 30 1.58 -6.16 28.92
C VAL A 30 2.33 -6.46 27.62
N LEU A 31 2.79 -7.68 27.43
CA LEU A 31 3.47 -8.11 26.21
C LEU A 31 2.58 -7.92 24.98
N MET A 32 1.34 -8.41 25.05
CA MET A 32 0.34 -8.25 23.99
C MET A 32 0.08 -6.77 23.67
N PHE A 33 -0.10 -5.95 24.69
CA PHE A 33 -0.30 -4.51 24.50
C PHE A 33 0.90 -3.86 23.80
N LEU A 34 2.12 -4.19 24.18
CA LEU A 34 3.32 -3.66 23.54
C LEU A 34 3.46 -4.13 22.08
N LEU A 35 3.17 -5.40 21.80
CA LEU A 35 3.19 -5.93 20.43
C LEU A 35 2.20 -5.19 19.53
N PHE A 36 0.94 -5.08 19.94
CA PHE A 36 -0.07 -4.35 19.16
C PHE A 36 0.29 -2.87 18.98
N SER A 37 0.71 -2.21 20.06
CA SER A 37 1.07 -0.79 20.01
C SER A 37 2.27 -0.52 19.09
N THR A 38 3.24 -1.44 19.08
CA THR A 38 4.40 -1.32 18.19
C THR A 38 4.02 -1.61 16.74
N SER A 39 3.20 -2.64 16.49
CA SER A 39 2.74 -3.00 15.15
C SER A 39 2.01 -1.84 14.48
N VAL A 40 1.05 -1.23 15.18
CA VAL A 40 0.29 -0.07 14.64
C VAL A 40 1.22 1.11 14.31
N LYS A 41 2.18 1.42 15.17
CA LYS A 41 3.14 2.50 14.91
C LYS A 41 4.07 2.22 13.73
N CYS A 42 4.49 0.97 13.58
CA CYS A 42 5.32 0.56 12.44
C CYS A 42 4.54 0.68 11.13
N GLU A 43 3.28 0.26 11.12
CA GLU A 43 2.39 0.36 9.95
C GLU A 43 2.12 1.82 9.58
N GLU A 44 1.75 2.67 10.56
CA GLU A 44 1.54 4.10 10.35
C GLU A 44 2.77 4.79 9.76
N LYS A 45 3.94 4.49 10.31
CA LYS A 45 5.20 5.04 9.80
C LYS A 45 5.48 4.57 8.37
N TYR A 46 5.32 3.28 8.10
CA TYR A 46 5.54 2.73 6.76
C TYR A 46 4.64 3.40 5.71
N VAL A 47 3.35 3.54 6.01
CA VAL A 47 2.38 4.19 5.13
C VAL A 47 2.73 5.66 4.91
N THR A 48 3.08 6.39 5.97
CA THR A 48 3.48 7.79 5.86
C THR A 48 4.74 7.95 5.01
N ASP A 49 5.79 7.17 5.30
CA ASP A 49 7.04 7.19 4.55
C ASP A 49 6.82 6.82 3.06
N PHE A 50 5.91 5.88 2.78
CA PHE A 50 5.54 5.49 1.42
C PHE A 50 4.81 6.62 0.69
N PHE A 51 3.88 7.30 1.35
CA PHE A 51 3.13 8.42 0.77
C PHE A 51 4.03 9.60 0.47
N GLU A 52 4.94 9.95 1.37
CA GLU A 52 5.90 11.02 1.17
C GLU A 52 6.86 10.74 -0.01
N ARG A 53 7.41 9.52 -0.09
CA ARG A 53 8.32 9.12 -1.18
C ARG A 53 7.65 9.14 -2.55
N ASN A 54 6.39 8.74 -2.61
CA ASN A 54 5.65 8.62 -3.86
C ASN A 54 4.85 9.89 -4.20
N CYS A 55 4.98 10.96 -3.40
CA CYS A 55 4.32 12.24 -3.63
C CYS A 55 2.82 12.06 -3.90
N VAL A 56 2.14 11.41 -2.94
CA VAL A 56 0.70 11.12 -3.05
C VAL A 56 -0.08 12.40 -3.30
N GLU A 57 -1.05 12.33 -4.17
CA GLU A 57 -1.92 13.46 -4.50
C GLU A 57 -2.76 13.90 -3.30
N ASP A 58 -2.88 15.20 -3.09
CA ASP A 58 -3.83 15.78 -2.11
C ASP A 58 -5.28 15.74 -2.62
N GLY A 59 -5.44 15.63 -3.93
CA GLY A 59 -6.74 15.51 -4.57
C GLY A 59 -6.67 15.39 -6.08
N GLN A 60 -7.74 14.85 -6.67
CA GLN A 60 -7.88 14.71 -8.10
C GLN A 60 -9.17 15.36 -8.61
N PHE A 61 -9.11 15.90 -9.82
CA PHE A 61 -10.26 16.41 -10.50
C PHE A 61 -10.31 15.92 -11.95
N ARG A 62 -11.50 15.85 -12.51
CA ARG A 62 -11.72 15.47 -13.91
C ARG A 62 -12.30 16.63 -14.67
N THR A 63 -11.77 16.88 -15.85
CA THR A 63 -12.27 17.90 -16.77
C THR A 63 -12.89 17.25 -17.99
N TYR A 64 -13.95 17.86 -18.51
CA TYR A 64 -14.58 17.43 -19.77
C TYR A 64 -13.74 17.78 -20.99
N LEU A 65 -12.96 18.87 -20.89
CA LEU A 65 -12.03 19.30 -21.92
C LEU A 65 -10.60 19.02 -21.45
N PRO A 66 -9.74 18.48 -22.33
CA PRO A 66 -8.35 18.29 -21.97
C PRO A 66 -7.67 19.61 -21.68
N LEU A 67 -7.03 19.72 -20.53
CA LEU A 67 -6.20 20.86 -20.17
C LEU A 67 -4.95 20.88 -21.05
N THR A 68 -4.63 22.04 -21.58
CA THR A 68 -3.34 22.28 -22.26
C THR A 68 -2.22 22.38 -21.22
N ASP A 69 -0.97 22.24 -21.67
CA ASP A 69 0.17 22.38 -20.77
C ASP A 69 0.31 23.80 -20.26
N ASP A 70 -0.03 24.81 -21.09
CA ASP A 70 -0.08 26.22 -20.68
C ASP A 70 -1.11 26.47 -19.57
N ASN A 71 -2.27 25.83 -19.64
CA ASN A 71 -3.30 25.94 -18.59
C ASN A 71 -2.81 25.35 -17.28
N ILE A 72 -2.12 24.21 -17.31
CA ILE A 72 -1.54 23.58 -16.13
C ILE A 72 -0.46 24.46 -15.51
N GLU A 73 0.43 25.01 -16.33
CA GLU A 73 1.47 25.91 -15.86
C GLU A 73 0.90 27.16 -15.22
N SER A 74 -0.16 27.72 -15.81
CA SER A 74 -0.88 28.87 -15.27
C SER A 74 -1.53 28.57 -13.92
N LEU A 75 -2.19 27.41 -13.78
CA LEU A 75 -2.80 26.95 -12.53
C LEU A 75 -1.74 26.69 -11.45
N ASN A 76 -0.65 26.03 -11.81
CA ASN A 76 0.46 25.78 -10.89
C ASN A 76 1.01 27.10 -10.33
N LYS A 77 1.13 28.11 -11.17
CA LYS A 77 1.68 29.41 -10.82
C LYS A 77 0.71 30.26 -9.99
N GLU A 78 -0.58 30.22 -10.33
CA GLU A 78 -1.62 31.01 -9.67
C GLU A 78 -1.94 30.47 -8.27
N TYR A 79 -2.04 29.15 -8.13
CA TYR A 79 -2.46 28.50 -6.88
C TYR A 79 -1.31 27.90 -6.07
N GLY A 80 -0.09 27.91 -6.59
CA GLY A 80 1.07 27.31 -5.90
C GLY A 80 0.96 25.80 -5.72
N VAL A 81 0.25 25.12 -6.62
CA VAL A 81 0.03 23.68 -6.60
C VAL A 81 0.86 22.99 -7.68
N GLN A 82 1.05 21.69 -7.55
CA GLN A 82 1.68 20.87 -8.59
C GLN A 82 0.63 19.95 -9.21
N ILE A 83 0.33 20.16 -10.49
CA ILE A 83 -0.67 19.38 -11.21
C ILE A 83 0.03 18.52 -12.25
N GLU A 84 -0.28 17.23 -12.25
CA GLU A 84 0.17 16.27 -13.26
C GLU A 84 -1.04 15.61 -13.94
N LYS A 85 -0.96 15.45 -15.27
CA LYS A 85 -1.98 14.73 -16.04
C LYS A 85 -1.85 13.24 -15.82
N GLN A 86 -2.89 12.62 -15.28
CA GLN A 86 -2.97 11.19 -15.19
C GLN A 86 -3.68 10.61 -16.41
N LEU A 87 -2.93 9.90 -17.25
CA LEU A 87 -3.47 9.23 -18.41
C LEU A 87 -3.59 7.74 -18.15
N TYR A 88 -4.75 7.19 -18.45
CA TYR A 88 -4.98 5.75 -18.36
C TYR A 88 -5.87 5.25 -19.51
N THR A 89 -5.78 3.97 -19.77
CA THR A 89 -6.65 3.25 -20.71
C THR A 89 -7.17 2.00 -20.03
N ASP A 90 -8.47 1.81 -20.08
CA ASP A 90 -9.10 0.57 -19.61
C ASP A 90 -9.10 -0.45 -20.77
N LYS A 91 -8.62 -1.66 -20.49
CA LYS A 91 -8.63 -2.81 -21.39
C LYS A 91 -9.56 -3.85 -20.80
N GLU A 92 -10.60 -4.18 -21.54
CA GLU A 92 -11.58 -5.19 -21.16
C GLU A 92 -11.10 -6.57 -21.61
N GLU A 93 -11.07 -7.49 -20.67
CA GLU A 93 -10.89 -8.93 -20.89
C GLU A 93 -12.16 -9.64 -20.44
N ASP A 94 -12.30 -10.93 -20.77
CA ASP A 94 -13.56 -11.67 -20.57
C ASP A 94 -14.07 -11.63 -19.14
N ASP A 95 -13.18 -11.72 -18.13
CA ASP A 95 -13.53 -11.81 -16.71
C ASP A 95 -13.11 -10.58 -15.87
N TYR A 96 -12.33 -9.68 -16.43
CA TYR A 96 -11.79 -8.53 -15.69
C TYR A 96 -11.44 -7.35 -16.60
N THR A 97 -11.31 -6.17 -16.02
CA THR A 97 -10.84 -4.97 -16.72
C THR A 97 -9.47 -4.56 -16.15
N VAL A 98 -8.49 -4.43 -17.04
CA VAL A 98 -7.16 -3.93 -16.69
C VAL A 98 -7.08 -2.44 -16.98
N ARG A 99 -6.70 -1.66 -15.98
CA ARG A 99 -6.39 -0.25 -16.18
C ARG A 99 -4.90 -0.07 -16.37
N VAL A 100 -4.51 0.34 -17.57
CA VAL A 100 -3.13 0.64 -17.91
C VAL A 100 -2.89 2.12 -17.76
N PHE A 101 -1.98 2.51 -16.87
CA PHE A 101 -1.59 3.89 -16.64
C PHE A 101 -0.33 4.25 -17.42
N LYS A 102 -0.26 5.50 -17.86
CA LYS A 102 1.00 6.09 -18.25
C LYS A 102 1.79 6.43 -16.99
N LYS A 103 3.10 6.25 -17.04
CA LYS A 103 4.02 6.56 -15.94
C LYS A 103 3.86 8.01 -15.47
N SER A 104 3.63 8.19 -14.16
CA SER A 104 3.69 9.48 -13.48
C SER A 104 5.12 9.80 -13.06
N HIS A 105 5.49 11.09 -13.11
CA HIS A 105 6.87 11.52 -12.82
C HIS A 105 6.98 12.35 -11.54
N THR A 106 5.95 13.06 -11.16
CA THR A 106 5.98 14.02 -10.06
C THR A 106 4.97 13.73 -8.97
N VAL A 107 3.76 13.33 -9.35
CA VAL A 107 2.65 13.04 -8.43
C VAL A 107 2.25 11.58 -8.59
N ASP A 108 1.87 10.92 -7.51
CA ASP A 108 1.45 9.50 -7.48
C ASP A 108 2.41 8.55 -8.20
N LYS A 109 3.67 8.66 -7.85
CA LYS A 109 4.67 7.74 -8.39
C LYS A 109 4.40 6.33 -7.90
N TYR A 110 4.56 5.36 -8.79
CA TYR A 110 4.57 3.96 -8.38
C TYR A 110 5.98 3.53 -7.94
N GLU A 111 6.03 2.59 -7.03
CA GLU A 111 7.27 1.99 -6.53
C GLU A 111 7.43 0.59 -7.14
N ILE A 112 8.61 0.28 -7.66
CA ILE A 112 8.94 -1.07 -8.12
C ILE A 112 9.24 -1.92 -6.89
N VAL A 113 8.44 -2.97 -6.69
CA VAL A 113 8.59 -3.92 -5.58
C VAL A 113 9.56 -5.02 -5.95
N ASP A 114 9.49 -5.50 -7.19
CA ASP A 114 10.38 -6.53 -7.72
C ASP A 114 10.59 -6.35 -9.22
N GLY A 115 11.75 -6.78 -9.73
CA GLY A 115 12.10 -6.69 -11.14
C GLY A 115 12.61 -5.32 -11.58
N LYS A 116 12.16 -4.88 -12.74
CA LYS A 116 12.59 -3.63 -13.39
C LYS A 116 11.40 -2.85 -13.92
N ASP A 117 11.59 -1.52 -14.01
CA ASP A 117 10.63 -0.63 -14.64
C ASP A 117 10.45 -0.93 -16.14
N ALA A 118 9.22 -0.73 -16.63
CA ALA A 118 8.92 -0.83 -18.05
C ALA A 118 9.44 0.42 -18.79
N VAL A 119 10.47 0.24 -19.60
CA VAL A 119 11.13 1.32 -20.33
C VAL A 119 10.87 1.24 -21.83
N ASN A 120 10.76 0.03 -22.36
CA ASN A 120 10.63 -0.20 -23.79
C ASN A 120 9.15 -0.40 -24.20
N ILE A 121 8.88 -0.20 -25.48
CA ILE A 121 7.57 -0.52 -26.05
C ILE A 121 7.34 -2.04 -25.95
N GLY A 122 6.18 -2.43 -25.41
CA GLY A 122 5.85 -3.84 -25.20
C GLY A 122 6.25 -4.37 -23.81
N GLU A 123 6.86 -3.56 -22.97
CA GLU A 123 7.08 -3.88 -21.58
C GLU A 123 5.95 -3.35 -20.68
N ILE A 124 5.70 -4.03 -19.58
CA ILE A 124 4.66 -3.65 -18.61
C ILE A 124 5.08 -4.04 -17.19
N CYS A 125 4.73 -3.18 -16.22
CA CYS A 125 4.77 -3.52 -14.80
C CYS A 125 3.37 -3.82 -14.32
N LEU A 126 3.18 -4.86 -13.54
CA LEU A 126 1.91 -5.28 -12.99
C LEU A 126 1.82 -4.97 -11.50
N SER A 127 0.61 -4.80 -10.97
CA SER A 127 0.45 -4.78 -9.52
C SER A 127 0.76 -6.15 -8.94
N VAL A 128 1.39 -6.17 -7.76
CA VAL A 128 1.73 -7.41 -7.05
C VAL A 128 0.50 -8.31 -6.89
N SER A 129 -0.61 -7.73 -6.42
CA SER A 129 -1.85 -8.48 -6.18
C SER A 129 -2.44 -9.14 -7.43
N PHE A 130 -2.27 -8.52 -8.61
CA PHE A 130 -2.75 -9.11 -9.85
C PHE A 130 -1.84 -10.24 -10.32
N ALA A 131 -0.54 -10.03 -10.24
CA ALA A 131 0.43 -11.04 -10.63
C ALA A 131 0.28 -12.31 -9.77
N GLU A 132 0.15 -12.16 -8.46
CA GLU A 132 -0.10 -13.29 -7.54
C GLU A 132 -1.43 -14.00 -7.82
N ALA A 133 -2.51 -13.25 -8.09
CA ALA A 133 -3.83 -13.84 -8.35
C ALA A 133 -3.92 -14.62 -9.66
N ASN A 134 -2.99 -14.39 -10.60
CA ASN A 134 -2.97 -15.02 -11.93
C ASN A 134 -1.70 -15.85 -12.18
N ASP A 135 -0.90 -16.11 -11.16
CA ASP A 135 0.36 -16.87 -11.22
C ASP A 135 1.32 -16.35 -12.31
N ILE A 136 1.40 -15.02 -12.46
CA ILE A 136 2.25 -14.36 -13.45
C ILE A 136 3.62 -14.07 -12.85
N SER A 137 4.68 -14.44 -13.57
CA SER A 137 6.07 -14.22 -13.20
C SER A 137 6.73 -13.14 -14.05
N ILE A 138 7.82 -12.54 -13.52
CA ILE A 138 8.64 -11.61 -14.28
C ILE A 138 9.27 -12.34 -15.47
N GLY A 139 9.13 -11.77 -16.67
CA GLY A 139 9.53 -12.36 -17.93
C GLY A 139 8.42 -13.02 -18.72
N ASP A 140 7.27 -13.23 -18.10
CA ASP A 140 6.10 -13.81 -18.79
C ASP A 140 5.50 -12.82 -19.79
N GLY A 141 4.87 -13.38 -20.81
CA GLY A 141 4.08 -12.62 -21.78
C GLY A 141 2.61 -12.55 -21.34
N ILE A 142 2.01 -11.39 -21.47
CA ILE A 142 0.60 -11.16 -21.19
C ILE A 142 -0.06 -10.43 -22.35
N ASP A 143 -1.23 -10.90 -22.76
CA ASP A 143 -2.04 -10.26 -23.78
C ASP A 143 -3.11 -9.37 -23.14
N LEU A 144 -3.12 -8.08 -23.47
CA LEU A 144 -4.07 -7.10 -22.93
C LEU A 144 -4.65 -6.27 -24.06
N GLY A 145 -5.96 -6.40 -24.27
CA GLY A 145 -6.69 -5.66 -25.29
C GLY A 145 -6.09 -5.82 -26.69
N GLY A 146 -5.68 -7.04 -27.03
CA GLY A 146 -5.11 -7.39 -28.33
C GLY A 146 -3.67 -6.95 -28.56
N SER A 147 -2.97 -6.51 -27.51
CA SER A 147 -1.53 -6.18 -27.55
C SER A 147 -0.76 -7.11 -26.62
N HIS A 148 0.36 -7.62 -27.10
CA HIS A 148 1.26 -8.48 -26.34
C HIS A 148 2.27 -7.65 -25.55
N TYR A 149 2.43 -7.95 -24.26
CA TYR A 149 3.39 -7.29 -23.36
C TYR A 149 4.24 -8.31 -22.64
N THR A 150 5.48 -7.92 -22.33
CA THR A 150 6.37 -8.68 -21.45
C THR A 150 6.37 -8.04 -20.06
N VAL A 151 6.15 -8.84 -19.04
CA VAL A 151 6.17 -8.39 -17.65
C VAL A 151 7.61 -8.19 -17.21
N THR A 152 7.99 -6.94 -16.91
CA THR A 152 9.37 -6.61 -16.50
C THR A 152 9.52 -6.43 -15.00
N GLY A 153 8.45 -6.16 -14.30
CA GLY A 153 8.46 -5.97 -12.86
C GLY A 153 7.08 -5.91 -12.25
N PHE A 154 7.10 -5.93 -10.93
CA PHE A 154 5.92 -5.74 -10.10
C PHE A 154 6.01 -4.41 -9.39
N CYS A 155 4.89 -3.72 -9.28
CA CYS A 155 4.86 -2.38 -8.73
C CYS A 155 3.60 -2.12 -7.90
N GLU A 156 3.72 -1.16 -7.01
CA GLU A 156 2.61 -0.67 -6.19
C GLU A 156 2.45 0.83 -6.36
N ARG A 157 1.22 1.28 -6.28
CA ARG A 157 0.85 2.67 -6.38
C ARG A 157 0.05 3.09 -5.14
N PRO A 158 0.25 4.33 -4.64
CA PRO A 158 -0.42 4.83 -3.45
C PRO A 158 -1.95 4.70 -3.47
N ASP A 159 -2.58 5.00 -4.61
CA ASP A 159 -4.04 4.94 -4.79
C ASP A 159 -4.65 3.56 -4.56
N TYR A 160 -3.85 2.51 -4.65
CA TYR A 160 -4.30 1.13 -4.60
C TYR A 160 -3.73 0.33 -3.44
N LEU A 161 -2.99 0.98 -2.57
CA LEU A 161 -2.49 0.37 -1.34
C LEU A 161 -3.64 -0.05 -0.41
N PHE A 162 -4.76 0.68 -0.46
CA PHE A 162 -5.97 0.35 0.27
C PHE A 162 -7.10 0.01 -0.69
N ILE A 163 -7.59 -1.22 -0.62
CA ILE A 163 -8.80 -1.64 -1.34
C ILE A 163 -9.97 -0.85 -0.78
N ARG A 164 -10.43 0.18 -1.48
CA ARG A 164 -11.72 0.79 -1.17
C ARG A 164 -12.82 -0.14 -1.71
N PRO A 165 -13.72 -0.64 -0.86
CA PRO A 165 -14.88 -1.36 -1.34
C PRO A 165 -15.84 -0.36 -2.01
N THR A 166 -15.62 -0.09 -3.27
CA THR A 166 -16.61 0.59 -4.10
C THR A 166 -17.63 -0.45 -4.53
N ALA A 167 -18.91 -0.10 -4.43
CA ALA A 167 -20.07 -0.96 -4.62
C ALA A 167 -20.27 -1.53 -6.04
N THR A 168 -19.30 -1.41 -6.91
CA THR A 168 -19.28 -2.04 -8.22
C THR A 168 -17.97 -2.80 -8.33
N ALA A 169 -18.06 -4.11 -8.10
CA ALA A 169 -16.94 -5.04 -8.20
C ALA A 169 -16.52 -5.25 -9.68
N VAL A 170 -16.03 -4.21 -10.31
CA VAL A 170 -15.18 -4.37 -11.48
C VAL A 170 -13.80 -4.68 -10.90
N ARG A 171 -13.30 -5.89 -11.09
CA ARG A 171 -11.90 -6.25 -10.83
C ARG A 171 -11.03 -5.38 -11.74
N ARG A 172 -10.69 -4.20 -11.29
CA ARG A 172 -9.74 -3.34 -12.00
C ARG A 172 -8.36 -3.75 -11.59
N VAL A 173 -7.64 -4.23 -12.55
CA VAL A 173 -6.25 -4.60 -12.41
C VAL A 173 -5.41 -3.47 -12.96
N LEU A 174 -4.26 -3.26 -12.38
CA LEU A 174 -3.38 -2.15 -12.71
C LEU A 174 -2.17 -2.66 -13.44
N ALA A 175 -1.86 -1.98 -14.52
CA ALA A 175 -0.64 -2.18 -15.27
C ALA A 175 -0.10 -0.81 -15.71
N TRP A 176 1.21 -0.67 -15.81
CA TRP A 176 1.89 0.56 -16.20
C TRP A 176 2.79 0.34 -17.41
N ARG A 177 2.76 1.32 -18.29
CA ARG A 177 3.55 1.37 -19.50
C ARG A 177 4.29 2.70 -19.60
#